data_0a1a0c59262a8b2862d609ede4d35f9b
#
_entry.id   0a1a0c59262a8b2862d609ede4d35f9b
#
_cell.length_a   1.000
_cell.length_b   1.000
_cell.length_c   1.000
_cell.angle_alpha   90.00
_cell.angle_beta   90.00
_cell.angle_gamma   90.00
#
_symmetry.space_group_name_H-M   'P 1'
#
loop_
_entity.id
_entity.type
_entity.pdbx_description
1 polymer ?
#
loop_
_entity_poly.entity_id
_entity_poly.type
_entity_poly.pdbx_seq_one_letter_code
_entity_poly.pdbx_strand_id
1 'polypeptide(L)'
;MTTKKKIRVLYIIGGDGDKYGAQRLAKTIISSLKTDNNIEFCVLITHHGLINTFCDEQRIENHIFGFKYCTYVPMKKKLLSMLKHSAKKCFISLKNYQAIRQIEKEIDIRSFDIIHSNINRDLIGGYFSQKYQIPHIWHIQEMYDSHFGLSPIYKHQIEWMNSHCTKFIAISNAVAVDWINHGIAKSKVQVIYNGIDIDKYHIIEKDQDDNILHIVMAGLIYREKGQEQVIEALTLLPQDIRDNVRLDLYGEAKEKYYSYLCQYIYQHDLQNIVTFKGYSNNMPEILPTYDVGINCSKSEGFGLSTLEYMASGLCVLVTKGGANTELIKDRQNGLLIDYGKPSSIAEKIKEIYHNTEERMRLQRNAHETSKKYSIKICVQEIYNMYSKIVR
;
A
#
# COMPACT_ATOMS: atom_id res chain seq x y z
N MET A 1 -39.75 -8.90 -13.19
CA MET A 1 -38.50 -8.31 -12.72
C MET A 1 -37.38 -8.99 -13.47
N THR A 2 -36.76 -8.31 -14.44
CA THR A 2 -35.60 -8.84 -15.16
C THR A 2 -34.44 -8.89 -14.16
N THR A 3 -34.04 -10.09 -13.78
CA THR A 3 -32.83 -10.30 -12.96
C THR A 3 -31.65 -9.69 -13.72
N LYS A 4 -31.11 -8.60 -13.18
CA LYS A 4 -29.93 -7.94 -13.75
C LYS A 4 -28.79 -8.97 -13.77
N LYS A 5 -28.25 -9.28 -14.95
CA LYS A 5 -27.16 -10.25 -15.11
C LYS A 5 -26.02 -9.84 -14.18
N LYS A 6 -25.50 -10.76 -13.38
CA LYS A 6 -24.34 -10.53 -12.53
C LYS A 6 -23.10 -10.30 -13.40
N ILE A 7 -22.24 -9.36 -13.00
CA ILE A 7 -20.93 -9.15 -13.61
C ILE A 7 -19.97 -10.20 -13.02
N ARG A 8 -19.38 -11.04 -13.85
CA ARG A 8 -18.38 -12.03 -13.43
C ARG A 8 -16.97 -11.48 -13.62
N VAL A 9 -16.20 -11.43 -12.54
CA VAL A 9 -14.86 -10.85 -12.53
C VAL A 9 -13.81 -11.91 -12.19
N LEU A 10 -12.84 -12.09 -13.12
CA LEU A 10 -11.63 -12.85 -12.83
C LEU A 10 -10.66 -11.90 -12.12
N TYR A 11 -10.47 -12.09 -10.81
CA TYR A 11 -9.63 -11.22 -10.00
C TYR A 11 -8.29 -11.90 -9.70
N ILE A 12 -7.19 -11.29 -10.15
CA ILE A 12 -5.84 -11.88 -10.07
C ILE A 12 -5.07 -11.20 -8.94
N ILE A 13 -4.67 -11.96 -7.93
CA ILE A 13 -3.91 -11.49 -6.77
C ILE A 13 -2.58 -12.25 -6.72
N GLY A 14 -1.49 -11.52 -6.96
CA GLY A 14 -0.16 -12.04 -6.73
C GLY A 14 0.38 -11.64 -5.35
N GLY A 15 1.41 -12.36 -4.85
CA GLY A 15 2.16 -12.02 -3.63
C GLY A 15 1.66 -12.66 -2.34
N ASP A 16 2.52 -12.58 -1.31
CA ASP A 16 2.43 -13.36 -0.08
C ASP A 16 1.63 -12.64 1.02
N GLY A 17 0.37 -13.00 1.20
CA GLY A 17 -0.34 -12.79 2.46
C GLY A 17 -0.84 -11.38 2.79
N ASP A 18 -1.54 -11.27 3.91
CA ASP A 18 -2.25 -10.08 4.41
C ASP A 18 -1.37 -8.95 4.94
N LYS A 19 -0.08 -9.16 4.98
CA LYS A 19 0.90 -8.24 5.57
C LYS A 19 1.11 -6.96 4.74
N TYR A 20 0.68 -6.96 3.48
CA TYR A 20 0.87 -5.85 2.56
C TYR A 20 -0.46 -5.14 2.27
N GLY A 21 -0.42 -3.82 2.19
CA GLY A 21 -1.60 -2.98 1.99
C GLY A 21 -2.44 -3.33 0.77
N ALA A 22 -1.80 -3.74 -0.34
CA ALA A 22 -2.48 -4.12 -1.56
C ALA A 22 -3.39 -5.35 -1.41
N GLN A 23 -2.96 -6.38 -0.65
CA GLN A 23 -3.76 -7.58 -0.40
C GLN A 23 -4.89 -7.30 0.60
N ARG A 24 -4.63 -6.54 1.66
CA ARG A 24 -5.66 -6.07 2.60
C ARG A 24 -6.77 -5.31 1.86
N LEU A 25 -6.39 -4.39 0.98
CA LEU A 25 -7.32 -3.64 0.15
C LEU A 25 -8.12 -4.55 -0.78
N ALA A 26 -7.47 -5.51 -1.46
CA ALA A 26 -8.15 -6.46 -2.36
C ALA A 26 -9.25 -7.23 -1.63
N LYS A 27 -8.99 -7.75 -0.42
CA LYS A 27 -10.00 -8.43 0.40
C LYS A 27 -11.19 -7.51 0.69
N THR A 28 -10.92 -6.28 1.06
CA THR A 28 -11.98 -5.31 1.37
C THR A 28 -12.81 -4.96 0.12
N ILE A 29 -12.15 -4.74 -1.04
CA ILE A 29 -12.85 -4.48 -2.31
C ILE A 29 -13.75 -5.67 -2.68
N ILE A 30 -13.22 -6.89 -2.64
CA ILE A 30 -13.96 -8.10 -3.01
C ILE A 30 -15.16 -8.31 -2.08
N SER A 31 -14.98 -8.22 -0.75
CA SER A 31 -16.06 -8.32 0.23
C SER A 31 -17.18 -7.33 -0.03
N SER A 32 -16.83 -6.06 -0.18
CA SER A 32 -17.79 -4.97 -0.35
C SER A 32 -18.56 -5.10 -1.67
N LEU A 33 -17.87 -5.37 -2.77
CA LEU A 33 -18.52 -5.52 -4.08
C LEU A 33 -19.38 -6.77 -4.18
N LYS A 34 -19.02 -7.85 -3.49
CA LYS A 34 -19.83 -9.07 -3.44
C LYS A 34 -21.16 -8.85 -2.72
N THR A 35 -21.16 -8.09 -1.62
CA THR A 35 -22.33 -7.91 -0.75
C THR A 35 -23.34 -6.93 -1.36
N ASP A 36 -22.87 -5.79 -1.88
CA ASP A 36 -23.72 -4.66 -2.25
C ASP A 36 -24.08 -4.64 -3.73
N ASN A 37 -23.35 -5.38 -4.55
CA ASN A 37 -23.46 -5.27 -5.99
C ASN A 37 -23.54 -6.67 -6.62
N ASN A 38 -24.24 -6.75 -7.69
CA ASN A 38 -24.46 -7.95 -8.48
C ASN A 38 -23.16 -8.44 -9.17
N ILE A 39 -22.08 -8.61 -8.37
CA ILE A 39 -20.75 -9.04 -8.82
C ILE A 39 -20.39 -10.41 -8.26
N GLU A 40 -19.86 -11.25 -9.10
CA GLU A 40 -19.36 -12.57 -8.78
C GLU A 40 -17.87 -12.65 -9.10
N PHE A 41 -17.08 -13.07 -8.11
CA PHE A 41 -15.63 -13.18 -8.23
C PHE A 41 -15.17 -14.62 -8.33
N CYS A 42 -14.21 -14.85 -9.23
CA CYS A 42 -13.28 -15.96 -9.19
C CYS A 42 -11.88 -15.40 -8.99
N VAL A 43 -11.19 -15.84 -7.94
CA VAL A 43 -9.90 -15.26 -7.52
C VAL A 43 -8.74 -16.19 -7.87
N LEU A 44 -7.79 -15.72 -8.68
CA LEU A 44 -6.54 -16.44 -8.95
C LEU A 44 -5.46 -15.97 -7.98
N ILE A 45 -4.81 -16.93 -7.30
CA ILE A 45 -3.80 -16.69 -6.26
C ILE A 45 -2.52 -17.46 -6.62
N THR A 46 -1.36 -16.96 -6.19
CA THR A 46 -0.07 -17.60 -6.54
C THR A 46 0.36 -18.73 -5.62
N HIS A 47 -0.17 -18.81 -4.40
CA HIS A 47 0.20 -19.81 -3.38
C HIS A 47 -0.83 -19.83 -2.25
N HIS A 48 -0.81 -20.86 -1.42
CA HIS A 48 -1.62 -20.94 -0.22
C HIS A 48 -1.26 -19.84 0.79
N GLY A 49 -2.28 -19.20 1.38
CA GLY A 49 -2.09 -18.14 2.36
C GLY A 49 -3.41 -17.52 2.81
N LEU A 50 -3.32 -16.38 3.47
CA LEU A 50 -4.48 -15.71 4.08
C LEU A 50 -5.53 -15.23 3.06
N ILE A 51 -5.17 -15.06 1.79
CA ILE A 51 -6.13 -14.68 0.74
C ILE A 51 -7.04 -15.85 0.39
N ASN A 52 -6.49 -17.08 0.21
CA ASN A 52 -7.35 -18.22 -0.07
C ASN A 52 -8.23 -18.58 1.15
N THR A 53 -7.70 -18.54 2.37
CA THR A 53 -8.49 -18.72 3.59
C THR A 53 -9.65 -17.72 3.65
N PHE A 54 -9.40 -16.44 3.38
CA PHE A 54 -10.46 -15.43 3.29
C PHE A 54 -11.49 -15.76 2.21
N CYS A 55 -11.05 -16.20 1.02
CA CYS A 55 -11.98 -16.57 -0.05
C CYS A 55 -12.87 -17.76 0.36
N ASP A 56 -12.28 -18.77 1.00
CA ASP A 56 -13.01 -19.96 1.48
C ASP A 56 -14.05 -19.59 2.55
N GLU A 57 -13.65 -18.79 3.55
CA GLU A 57 -14.54 -18.27 4.60
C GLU A 57 -15.71 -17.46 4.02
N GLN A 58 -15.41 -16.66 3.00
CA GLN A 58 -16.43 -15.85 2.32
C GLN A 58 -17.18 -16.59 1.22
N ARG A 59 -16.90 -17.86 0.98
CA ARG A 59 -17.48 -18.68 -0.11
C ARG A 59 -17.29 -17.99 -1.48
N ILE A 60 -16.08 -17.58 -1.76
CA ILE A 60 -15.66 -16.99 -3.04
C ILE A 60 -14.86 -18.05 -3.80
N GLU A 61 -15.23 -18.29 -5.06
CA GLU A 61 -14.48 -19.18 -5.93
C GLU A 61 -13.02 -18.70 -6.02
N ASN A 62 -12.08 -19.61 -5.69
CA ASN A 62 -10.65 -19.27 -5.74
C ASN A 62 -9.82 -20.48 -6.17
N HIS A 63 -8.72 -20.20 -6.88
CA HIS A 63 -7.81 -21.19 -7.40
C HIS A 63 -6.37 -20.74 -7.21
N ILE A 64 -5.47 -21.72 -6.96
CA ILE A 64 -4.07 -21.46 -6.70
C ILE A 64 -3.22 -21.98 -7.85
N PHE A 65 -2.53 -21.06 -8.54
CA PHE A 65 -1.63 -21.36 -9.65
C PHE A 65 -0.28 -20.68 -9.46
N GLY A 66 0.81 -21.41 -9.66
CA GLY A 66 2.16 -20.97 -9.35
C GLY A 66 2.76 -19.95 -10.35
N PHE A 67 1.99 -18.99 -10.86
CA PHE A 67 2.52 -17.94 -11.73
C PHE A 67 3.47 -16.99 -11.00
N LYS A 68 4.33 -16.31 -11.78
CA LYS A 68 5.42 -15.50 -11.25
C LYS A 68 5.34 -14.05 -11.74
N TYR A 69 5.79 -13.13 -10.91
CA TYR A 69 5.94 -11.73 -11.27
C TYR A 69 6.97 -11.53 -12.39
N CYS A 70 6.62 -10.68 -13.34
CA CYS A 70 7.44 -10.33 -14.49
C CYS A 70 8.37 -9.15 -14.20
N THR A 71 9.06 -9.21 -13.05
CA THR A 71 9.99 -8.18 -12.57
C THR A 71 11.30 -8.78 -12.06
N TYR A 72 12.35 -7.97 -12.02
CA TYR A 72 13.65 -8.34 -11.46
C TYR A 72 14.33 -7.15 -10.77
N VAL A 73 15.32 -7.43 -9.92
CA VAL A 73 16.19 -6.41 -9.33
C VAL A 73 17.47 -6.33 -10.16
N PRO A 74 17.77 -5.18 -10.82
CA PRO A 74 19.01 -5.00 -11.57
C PRO A 74 20.24 -5.12 -10.66
N MET A 75 21.30 -5.77 -11.14
CA MET A 75 22.55 -5.91 -10.41
C MET A 75 23.61 -4.94 -10.97
N LYS A 76 24.49 -4.44 -10.10
CA LYS A 76 25.56 -3.49 -10.47
C LYS A 76 26.62 -4.08 -11.43
N LYS A 77 26.89 -5.41 -11.40
CA LYS A 77 27.87 -6.08 -12.28
C LYS A 77 27.21 -6.49 -13.61
N LYS A 78 27.50 -5.76 -14.69
CA LYS A 78 26.81 -5.81 -15.98
C LYS A 78 26.72 -7.20 -16.64
N LEU A 79 27.82 -7.94 -16.80
CA LEU A 79 27.81 -9.27 -17.47
C LEU A 79 27.07 -10.33 -16.66
N LEU A 80 27.35 -10.44 -15.36
CA LEU A 80 26.66 -11.39 -14.48
C LEU A 80 25.17 -11.06 -14.33
N SER A 81 24.83 -9.78 -14.38
CA SER A 81 23.44 -9.30 -14.39
C SER A 81 22.69 -9.77 -15.64
N MET A 82 23.30 -9.70 -16.82
CA MET A 82 22.69 -10.13 -18.08
C MET A 82 22.40 -11.64 -18.09
N LEU A 83 23.34 -12.46 -17.64
CA LEU A 83 23.16 -13.93 -17.58
C LEU A 83 22.04 -14.29 -16.58
N LYS A 84 22.07 -13.72 -15.39
CA LYS A 84 21.04 -13.94 -14.37
C LYS A 84 19.68 -13.43 -14.82
N HIS A 85 19.62 -12.29 -15.51
CA HIS A 85 18.39 -11.74 -16.08
C HIS A 85 17.80 -12.72 -17.12
N SER A 86 18.62 -13.21 -18.07
CA SER A 86 18.17 -14.15 -19.11
C SER A 86 17.67 -15.46 -18.52
N ALA A 87 18.39 -16.02 -17.56
CA ALA A 87 17.99 -17.25 -16.86
C ALA A 87 16.67 -17.03 -16.08
N LYS A 88 16.54 -15.92 -15.35
CA LYS A 88 15.32 -15.57 -14.61
C LYS A 88 14.14 -15.35 -15.56
N LYS A 89 14.36 -14.66 -16.69
CA LYS A 89 13.35 -14.43 -17.71
C LYS A 89 12.84 -15.77 -18.29
N CYS A 90 13.74 -16.68 -18.65
CA CYS A 90 13.38 -18.01 -19.14
C CYS A 90 12.55 -18.80 -18.10
N PHE A 91 13.01 -18.82 -16.85
CA PHE A 91 12.30 -19.49 -15.75
C PHE A 91 10.89 -18.90 -15.53
N ILE A 92 10.74 -17.57 -15.48
CA ILE A 92 9.44 -16.89 -15.31
C ILE A 92 8.53 -17.21 -16.49
N SER A 93 9.05 -17.13 -17.74
CA SER A 93 8.28 -17.43 -18.95
C SER A 93 7.74 -18.86 -18.94
N LEU A 94 8.59 -19.84 -18.58
CA LEU A 94 8.19 -21.24 -18.49
C LEU A 94 7.13 -21.46 -17.40
N LYS A 95 7.34 -20.90 -16.20
CA LYS A 95 6.39 -21.03 -15.09
C LYS A 95 5.04 -20.40 -15.43
N ASN A 96 5.04 -19.21 -16.02
CA ASN A 96 3.81 -18.53 -16.41
C ASN A 96 3.11 -19.28 -17.55
N TYR A 97 3.84 -19.82 -18.51
CA TYR A 97 3.26 -20.68 -19.56
C TYR A 97 2.57 -21.91 -18.96
N GLN A 98 3.24 -22.62 -18.03
CA GLN A 98 2.66 -23.78 -17.34
C GLN A 98 1.40 -23.40 -16.57
N ALA A 99 1.43 -22.29 -15.80
CA ALA A 99 0.29 -21.79 -15.06
C ALA A 99 -0.89 -21.43 -15.98
N ILE A 100 -0.63 -20.71 -17.08
CA ILE A 100 -1.65 -20.38 -18.09
C ILE A 100 -2.34 -21.63 -18.62
N ARG A 101 -1.55 -22.65 -19.02
CA ARG A 101 -2.12 -23.91 -19.55
C ARG A 101 -2.96 -24.64 -18.51
N GLN A 102 -2.55 -24.61 -17.26
CA GLN A 102 -3.31 -25.21 -16.17
C GLN A 102 -4.60 -24.43 -15.90
N ILE A 103 -4.53 -23.10 -15.82
CA ILE A 103 -5.71 -22.22 -15.64
C ILE A 103 -6.75 -22.48 -16.75
N GLU A 104 -6.31 -22.51 -18.02
CA GLU A 104 -7.19 -22.74 -19.17
C GLU A 104 -7.86 -24.13 -19.18
N LYS A 105 -7.23 -25.12 -18.54
CA LYS A 105 -7.79 -26.46 -18.39
C LYS A 105 -8.86 -26.55 -17.31
N GLU A 106 -8.69 -25.76 -16.23
CA GLU A 106 -9.52 -25.85 -15.04
C GLU A 106 -10.65 -24.80 -15.02
N ILE A 107 -10.46 -23.66 -15.70
CA ILE A 107 -11.36 -22.51 -15.66
C ILE A 107 -11.76 -22.07 -17.07
N ASP A 108 -13.06 -21.94 -17.31
CA ASP A 108 -13.57 -21.32 -18.55
C ASP A 108 -13.44 -19.80 -18.49
N ILE A 109 -12.30 -19.30 -19.01
CA ILE A 109 -12.00 -17.86 -19.01
C ILE A 109 -13.04 -17.04 -19.78
N ARG A 110 -13.71 -17.61 -20.82
CA ARG A 110 -14.71 -16.92 -21.60
C ARG A 110 -15.97 -16.58 -20.79
N SER A 111 -16.16 -17.21 -19.64
CA SER A 111 -17.31 -16.97 -18.77
C SER A 111 -17.23 -15.66 -17.97
N PHE A 112 -16.08 -14.96 -17.98
CA PHE A 112 -15.89 -13.70 -17.28
C PHE A 112 -16.17 -12.48 -18.16
N ASP A 113 -16.76 -11.45 -17.56
CA ASP A 113 -17.04 -10.18 -18.21
C ASP A 113 -15.86 -9.19 -18.08
N ILE A 114 -15.03 -9.35 -17.03
CA ILE A 114 -13.88 -8.50 -16.73
C ILE A 114 -12.73 -9.34 -16.13
N ILE A 115 -11.50 -8.97 -16.47
CA ILE A 115 -10.29 -9.41 -15.79
C ILE A 115 -9.73 -8.23 -14.99
N HIS A 116 -9.44 -8.42 -13.70
CA HIS A 116 -8.85 -7.39 -12.83
C HIS A 116 -7.56 -7.91 -12.18
N SER A 117 -6.42 -7.38 -12.59
CA SER A 117 -5.12 -7.68 -11.95
C SER A 117 -4.85 -6.66 -10.84
N ASN A 118 -4.78 -7.13 -9.58
CA ASN A 118 -4.60 -6.28 -8.40
C ASN A 118 -3.17 -5.72 -8.23
N ILE A 119 -2.22 -6.17 -9.04
CA ILE A 119 -0.84 -5.68 -9.06
C ILE A 119 -0.35 -5.68 -10.51
N ASN A 120 0.48 -4.71 -10.84
CA ASN A 120 1.07 -4.55 -12.18
C ASN A 120 2.30 -5.43 -12.45
N ARG A 121 2.60 -6.38 -11.58
CA ARG A 121 3.82 -7.21 -11.66
C ARG A 121 3.62 -8.53 -12.39
N ASP A 122 2.40 -9.04 -12.54
CA ASP A 122 2.07 -10.18 -13.38
C ASP A 122 1.51 -9.75 -14.74
N LEU A 123 1.61 -10.60 -15.73
CA LEU A 123 1.10 -10.37 -17.09
C LEU A 123 -0.02 -11.34 -17.47
N ILE A 124 -0.45 -12.19 -16.54
CA ILE A 124 -1.43 -13.26 -16.80
C ILE A 124 -2.77 -12.66 -17.26
N GLY A 125 -3.23 -11.62 -16.58
CA GLY A 125 -4.49 -10.94 -16.93
C GLY A 125 -4.47 -10.36 -18.34
N GLY A 126 -3.38 -9.69 -18.71
CA GLY A 126 -3.20 -9.16 -20.07
C GLY A 126 -3.14 -10.27 -21.14
N TYR A 127 -2.52 -11.41 -20.84
CA TYR A 127 -2.52 -12.56 -21.75
C TYR A 127 -3.94 -13.09 -22.00
N PHE A 128 -4.74 -13.27 -20.96
CA PHE A 128 -6.12 -13.73 -21.11
C PHE A 128 -6.99 -12.68 -21.82
N SER A 129 -6.80 -11.39 -21.51
CA SER A 129 -7.46 -10.29 -22.21
C SER A 129 -7.19 -10.35 -23.72
N GLN A 130 -5.93 -10.51 -24.13
CA GLN A 130 -5.54 -10.63 -25.52
C GLN A 130 -6.17 -11.85 -26.20
N LYS A 131 -6.08 -13.01 -25.55
CA LYS A 131 -6.52 -14.28 -26.15
C LYS A 131 -8.03 -14.42 -26.25
N TYR A 132 -8.76 -13.94 -25.24
CA TYR A 132 -10.19 -14.13 -25.13
C TYR A 132 -11.01 -12.85 -25.39
N GLN A 133 -10.34 -11.72 -25.68
CA GLN A 133 -10.93 -10.40 -25.96
C GLN A 133 -11.82 -9.91 -24.80
N ILE A 134 -11.41 -10.22 -23.55
CA ILE A 134 -12.10 -9.79 -22.34
C ILE A 134 -11.46 -8.48 -21.84
N PRO A 135 -12.27 -7.45 -21.48
CA PRO A 135 -11.75 -6.22 -20.90
C PRO A 135 -10.85 -6.47 -19.68
N HIS A 136 -9.68 -5.82 -19.65
CA HIS A 136 -8.71 -5.97 -18.59
C HIS A 136 -8.44 -4.66 -17.87
N ILE A 137 -8.45 -4.71 -16.55
CA ILE A 137 -8.09 -3.61 -15.65
C ILE A 137 -6.79 -3.99 -14.91
N TRP A 138 -5.79 -3.13 -15.00
CA TRP A 138 -4.63 -3.18 -14.11
C TRP A 138 -4.77 -2.19 -12.98
N HIS A 139 -4.77 -2.67 -11.74
CA HIS A 139 -4.78 -1.87 -10.54
C HIS A 139 -3.35 -1.67 -10.04
N ILE A 140 -2.80 -0.49 -10.28
CA ILE A 140 -1.42 -0.14 -9.98
C ILE A 140 -1.33 0.32 -8.53
N GLN A 141 -0.71 -0.50 -7.68
CA GLN A 141 -0.66 -0.32 -6.23
C GLN A 141 0.64 0.35 -5.72
N GLU A 142 1.57 0.68 -6.61
CA GLU A 142 2.90 1.19 -6.22
C GLU A 142 3.51 2.09 -7.29
N MET A 143 4.49 2.88 -6.88
CA MET A 143 5.33 3.64 -7.80
C MET A 143 6.11 2.70 -8.72
N TYR A 144 6.44 3.15 -9.93
CA TYR A 144 7.24 2.40 -10.89
C TYR A 144 8.63 2.09 -10.31
N ASP A 145 9.33 3.12 -9.85
CA ASP A 145 10.58 3.00 -9.09
C ASP A 145 10.29 2.73 -7.62
N SER A 146 9.57 1.63 -7.36
CA SER A 146 9.25 1.26 -5.98
C SER A 146 10.52 1.02 -5.15
N HIS A 147 10.39 1.14 -3.82
CA HIS A 147 11.49 0.92 -2.86
C HIS A 147 12.20 -0.42 -3.00
N PHE A 148 11.62 -1.35 -3.76
CA PHE A 148 12.20 -2.67 -4.01
C PHE A 148 13.19 -2.68 -5.17
N GLY A 149 13.41 -1.55 -5.87
CA GLY A 149 14.29 -1.45 -7.03
C GLY A 149 13.92 -2.42 -8.14
N LEU A 150 12.62 -2.68 -8.33
CA LEU A 150 12.12 -3.65 -9.30
C LEU A 150 11.99 -3.01 -10.68
N SER A 151 12.43 -3.75 -11.69
CA SER A 151 12.29 -3.36 -13.10
C SER A 151 11.52 -4.42 -13.88
N PRO A 152 10.81 -4.05 -14.98
CA PRO A 152 10.19 -4.99 -15.88
C PRO A 152 11.19 -5.98 -16.45
N ILE A 153 10.81 -7.27 -16.56
CA ILE A 153 11.72 -8.31 -17.06
C ILE A 153 11.76 -8.37 -18.59
N TYR A 154 10.72 -7.86 -19.27
CA TYR A 154 10.64 -7.80 -20.73
C TYR A 154 10.88 -6.37 -21.21
N LYS A 155 11.66 -6.23 -22.32
CA LYS A 155 12.08 -4.92 -22.84
C LYS A 155 10.91 -4.00 -23.21
N HIS A 156 9.82 -4.54 -23.75
CA HIS A 156 8.64 -3.79 -24.21
C HIS A 156 7.41 -4.10 -23.36
N GLN A 157 7.61 -4.33 -22.05
CA GLN A 157 6.52 -4.73 -21.16
C GLN A 157 5.46 -3.65 -21.01
N ILE A 158 5.84 -2.38 -20.95
CA ILE A 158 4.92 -1.25 -20.80
C ILE A 158 4.07 -1.06 -22.05
N GLU A 159 4.68 -1.12 -23.24
CA GLU A 159 3.95 -1.05 -24.50
C GLU A 159 2.98 -2.22 -24.65
N TRP A 160 3.41 -3.41 -24.24
CA TRP A 160 2.54 -4.57 -24.22
C TRP A 160 1.37 -4.39 -23.23
N MET A 161 1.61 -3.88 -22.04
CA MET A 161 0.56 -3.55 -21.07
C MET A 161 -0.44 -2.55 -21.65
N ASN A 162 0.03 -1.50 -22.31
CA ASN A 162 -0.85 -0.53 -22.98
C ASN A 162 -1.77 -1.18 -24.03
N SER A 163 -1.25 -2.16 -24.79
CA SER A 163 -2.00 -2.83 -25.85
C SER A 163 -3.05 -3.81 -25.30
N HIS A 164 -2.84 -4.36 -24.10
CA HIS A 164 -3.66 -5.42 -23.52
C HIS A 164 -4.35 -5.01 -22.21
N CYS A 165 -4.60 -3.71 -22.07
CA CYS A 165 -5.33 -3.12 -20.96
C CYS A 165 -6.44 -2.22 -21.45
N THR A 166 -7.63 -2.37 -20.90
CA THR A 166 -8.76 -1.46 -21.13
C THR A 166 -8.60 -0.20 -20.30
N LYS A 167 -8.26 -0.36 -18.98
CA LYS A 167 -8.06 0.73 -18.04
C LYS A 167 -6.96 0.38 -17.04
N PHE A 168 -6.19 1.40 -16.65
CA PHE A 168 -5.31 1.37 -15.50
C PHE A 168 -5.97 2.14 -14.36
N ILE A 169 -6.11 1.51 -13.20
CA ILE A 169 -6.41 2.21 -11.95
C ILE A 169 -5.07 2.58 -11.30
N ALA A 170 -4.86 3.85 -11.04
CA ALA A 170 -3.76 4.33 -10.21
C ALA A 170 -4.30 4.76 -8.85
N ILE A 171 -3.67 4.29 -7.77
CA ILE A 171 -4.16 4.51 -6.40
C ILE A 171 -3.95 5.94 -5.87
N SER A 172 -3.26 6.79 -6.64
CA SER A 172 -3.02 8.20 -6.36
C SER A 172 -2.62 8.94 -7.63
N ASN A 173 -2.65 10.28 -7.62
CA ASN A 173 -2.10 11.07 -8.71
C ASN A 173 -0.58 10.89 -8.83
N ALA A 174 0.14 10.74 -7.71
CA ALA A 174 1.57 10.49 -7.71
C ALA A 174 1.90 9.20 -8.48
N VAL A 175 1.18 8.11 -8.22
CA VAL A 175 1.32 6.85 -8.95
C VAL A 175 0.94 7.03 -10.42
N ALA A 176 -0.16 7.73 -10.72
CA ALA A 176 -0.58 7.99 -12.10
C ALA A 176 0.50 8.74 -12.90
N VAL A 177 1.01 9.84 -12.36
CA VAL A 177 2.05 10.67 -13.01
C VAL A 177 3.32 9.86 -13.21
N ASP A 178 3.77 9.14 -12.19
CA ASP A 178 4.99 8.33 -12.25
C ASP A 178 4.90 7.27 -13.38
N TRP A 179 3.82 6.52 -13.44
CA TRP A 179 3.64 5.49 -14.47
C TRP A 179 3.42 6.06 -15.87
N ILE A 180 2.73 7.21 -16.01
CA ILE A 180 2.60 7.92 -17.29
C ILE A 180 3.98 8.36 -17.79
N ASN A 181 4.85 8.88 -16.91
CA ASN A 181 6.22 9.26 -17.26
C ASN A 181 7.06 8.06 -17.70
N HIS A 182 6.71 6.85 -17.23
CA HIS A 182 7.35 5.59 -17.65
C HIS A 182 6.65 4.91 -18.86
N GLY A 183 5.70 5.60 -19.50
CA GLY A 183 5.15 5.20 -20.80
C GLY A 183 3.77 4.56 -20.77
N ILE A 184 3.06 4.52 -19.64
CA ILE A 184 1.65 4.11 -19.63
C ILE A 184 0.79 5.18 -20.35
N ALA A 185 -0.15 4.73 -21.17
CA ALA A 185 -1.04 5.60 -21.93
C ALA A 185 -1.98 6.41 -21.01
N LYS A 186 -1.78 7.73 -20.93
CA LYS A 186 -2.56 8.66 -20.10
C LYS A 186 -4.07 8.51 -20.30
N SER A 187 -4.53 8.29 -21.54
CA SER A 187 -5.96 8.14 -21.88
C SER A 187 -6.63 6.90 -21.25
N LYS A 188 -5.83 5.92 -20.81
CA LYS A 188 -6.30 4.70 -20.16
C LYS A 188 -6.23 4.77 -18.63
N VAL A 189 -5.54 5.76 -18.05
CA VAL A 189 -5.37 5.90 -16.61
C VAL A 189 -6.60 6.58 -15.99
N GLN A 190 -7.09 5.99 -14.91
CA GLN A 190 -8.05 6.59 -14.01
C GLN A 190 -7.49 6.53 -12.58
N VAL A 191 -7.46 7.65 -11.88
CA VAL A 191 -7.11 7.67 -10.47
C VAL A 191 -8.34 7.26 -9.68
N ILE A 192 -8.20 6.21 -8.87
CA ILE A 192 -9.14 5.80 -7.83
C ILE A 192 -8.32 5.66 -6.55
N TYR A 193 -8.53 6.57 -5.62
CA TYR A 193 -7.79 6.55 -4.37
C TYR A 193 -8.10 5.29 -3.56
N ASN A 194 -7.08 4.71 -2.96
CA ASN A 194 -7.28 3.68 -1.95
C ASN A 194 -8.07 4.26 -0.78
N GLY A 195 -8.74 3.40 -0.04
CA GLY A 195 -9.49 3.79 1.14
C GLY A 195 -9.32 2.80 2.28
N ILE A 196 -9.72 3.22 3.45
CA ILE A 196 -9.84 2.37 4.64
C ILE A 196 -11.28 2.36 5.14
N ASP A 197 -11.62 1.37 5.94
CA ASP A 197 -12.89 1.32 6.64
C ASP A 197 -12.85 2.32 7.81
N ILE A 198 -13.26 3.56 7.52
CA ILE A 198 -13.20 4.67 8.47
C ILE A 198 -13.99 4.38 9.73
N ASP A 199 -15.08 3.63 9.62
CA ASP A 199 -15.97 3.31 10.75
C ASP A 199 -15.28 2.43 11.82
N LYS A 200 -14.12 1.83 11.49
CA LYS A 200 -13.28 1.10 12.46
C LYS A 200 -12.36 1.98 13.29
N TYR A 201 -12.16 3.22 12.87
CA TYR A 201 -11.25 4.16 13.53
C TYR A 201 -12.08 5.20 14.29
N HIS A 202 -11.69 5.47 15.51
CA HIS A 202 -12.36 6.43 16.38
C HIS A 202 -11.34 7.29 17.11
N ILE A 203 -11.78 8.44 17.54
CA ILE A 203 -11.00 9.33 18.41
C ILE A 203 -11.39 8.97 19.84
N ILE A 204 -10.41 8.85 20.71
CA ILE A 204 -10.64 8.72 22.16
C ILE A 204 -10.25 10.03 22.85
N GLU A 205 -10.99 10.40 23.86
CA GLU A 205 -10.54 11.44 24.78
C GLU A 205 -9.40 10.85 25.62
N LYS A 206 -8.28 11.56 25.64
CA LYS A 206 -7.10 11.15 26.43
C LYS A 206 -7.07 11.94 27.71
N ASP A 207 -6.83 11.27 28.81
CA ASP A 207 -6.44 11.93 30.04
C ASP A 207 -5.12 12.67 29.81
N GLN A 208 -5.12 13.99 30.01
CA GLN A 208 -3.94 14.84 29.80
C GLN A 208 -2.95 14.81 30.97
N ASP A 209 -3.04 13.78 31.82
CA ASP A 209 -2.31 13.74 33.09
C ASP A 209 -0.81 13.40 32.97
N ASP A 210 -0.36 12.88 31.81
CA ASP A 210 1.06 12.74 31.54
C ASP A 210 1.51 13.77 30.47
N ASN A 211 2.55 14.52 30.77
CA ASN A 211 3.19 15.44 29.83
C ASN A 211 3.97 14.67 28.72
N ILE A 212 3.68 13.41 28.49
CA ILE A 212 4.38 12.55 27.54
C ILE A 212 3.73 12.62 26.18
N LEU A 213 4.52 12.90 25.13
CA LEU A 213 4.10 12.86 23.75
C LEU A 213 4.30 11.44 23.19
N HIS A 214 3.21 10.72 22.96
CA HIS A 214 3.24 9.38 22.39
C HIS A 214 3.24 9.40 20.86
N ILE A 215 4.30 8.90 20.27
CA ILE A 215 4.52 8.87 18.82
C ILE A 215 4.47 7.44 18.32
N VAL A 216 3.78 7.20 17.22
CA VAL A 216 3.73 5.90 16.56
C VAL A 216 4.24 5.98 15.13
N MET A 217 4.95 4.93 14.73
CA MET A 217 5.31 4.68 13.35
C MET A 217 4.96 3.23 12.98
N ALA A 218 3.95 3.05 12.12
CA ALA A 218 3.46 1.73 11.72
C ALA A 218 3.79 1.41 10.26
N GLY A 219 4.36 0.24 10.04
CA GLY A 219 4.72 -0.27 8.72
C GLY A 219 5.94 -1.18 8.79
N LEU A 220 6.29 -1.80 7.65
CA LEU A 220 7.46 -2.66 7.56
C LEU A 220 8.73 -1.90 7.99
N ILE A 221 9.54 -2.51 8.85
CA ILE A 221 10.76 -1.89 9.38
C ILE A 221 11.92 -2.20 8.42
N TYR A 222 12.25 -1.23 7.58
CA TYR A 222 13.37 -1.28 6.65
C TYR A 222 13.78 0.14 6.21
N ARG A 223 15.00 0.28 5.65
CA ARG A 223 15.69 1.56 5.49
C ARG A 223 14.85 2.65 4.78
N GLU A 224 14.16 2.30 3.70
CA GLU A 224 13.39 3.25 2.89
C GLU A 224 12.13 3.78 3.59
N LYS A 225 11.72 3.15 4.70
CA LYS A 225 10.62 3.64 5.55
C LYS A 225 11.08 4.72 6.55
N GLY A 226 12.40 4.87 6.76
CA GLY A 226 12.96 6.00 7.47
C GLY A 226 12.89 5.95 8.99
N GLN A 227 12.71 4.75 9.60
CA GLN A 227 12.74 4.61 11.08
C GLN A 227 14.04 5.17 11.67
N GLU A 228 15.19 4.93 11.01
CA GLU A 228 16.49 5.46 11.41
C GLU A 228 16.46 6.99 11.58
N GLN A 229 15.85 7.71 10.64
CA GLN A 229 15.78 9.17 10.67
C GLN A 229 14.90 9.68 11.82
N VAL A 230 13.82 8.98 12.13
CA VAL A 230 12.96 9.33 13.26
C VAL A 230 13.68 9.10 14.58
N ILE A 231 14.40 7.97 14.71
CA ILE A 231 15.22 7.68 15.90
C ILE A 231 16.36 8.71 16.03
N GLU A 232 17.03 9.04 14.94
CA GLU A 232 18.07 10.09 14.93
C GLU A 232 17.51 11.46 15.33
N ALA A 233 16.30 11.80 14.88
CA ALA A 233 15.65 13.04 15.27
C ALA A 233 15.45 13.19 16.78
N LEU A 234 15.20 12.08 17.48
CA LEU A 234 15.07 12.10 18.95
C LEU A 234 16.37 12.51 19.66
N THR A 235 17.54 12.18 19.09
CA THR A 235 18.84 12.61 19.66
C THR A 235 19.06 14.12 19.54
N LEU A 236 18.37 14.79 18.61
CA LEU A 236 18.47 16.21 18.37
C LEU A 236 17.49 17.04 19.22
N LEU A 237 16.59 16.40 19.95
CA LEU A 237 15.66 17.08 20.84
C LEU A 237 16.39 17.58 22.10
N PRO A 238 15.99 18.76 22.64
CA PRO A 238 16.39 19.18 23.99
C PRO A 238 16.03 18.10 25.02
N GLN A 239 16.82 17.99 26.09
CA GLN A 239 16.69 16.92 27.08
C GLN A 239 15.31 16.88 27.72
N ASP A 240 14.78 18.04 28.09
CA ASP A 240 13.44 18.21 28.69
C ASP A 240 12.30 17.70 27.80
N ILE A 241 12.42 17.84 26.48
CA ILE A 241 11.45 17.29 25.51
C ILE A 241 11.71 15.79 25.32
N ARG A 242 12.98 15.39 25.14
CA ARG A 242 13.36 14.00 24.87
C ARG A 242 12.92 13.05 25.98
N ASP A 243 12.99 13.49 27.24
CA ASP A 243 12.56 12.69 28.39
C ASP A 243 11.04 12.47 28.43
N ASN A 244 10.29 13.35 27.78
CA ASN A 244 8.83 13.34 27.69
C ASN A 244 8.29 12.92 26.31
N VAL A 245 9.07 12.17 25.51
CA VAL A 245 8.64 11.58 24.24
C VAL A 245 8.76 10.06 24.32
N ARG A 246 7.81 9.34 23.72
CA ARG A 246 7.87 7.89 23.52
C ARG A 246 7.59 7.58 22.06
N LEU A 247 8.42 6.74 21.44
CA LEU A 247 8.30 6.29 20.07
C LEU A 247 8.06 4.79 20.01
N ASP A 248 6.92 4.37 19.54
CA ASP A 248 6.60 2.98 19.30
C ASP A 248 6.64 2.63 17.81
N LEU A 249 7.39 1.59 17.46
CA LEU A 249 7.59 1.10 16.11
C LEU A 249 6.83 -0.21 15.90
N TYR A 250 5.75 -0.16 15.11
CA TYR A 250 4.96 -1.33 14.76
C TYR A 250 5.32 -1.85 13.37
N GLY A 251 5.51 -3.17 13.26
CA GLY A 251 5.75 -3.84 11.99
C GLY A 251 6.78 -4.95 12.07
N GLU A 252 6.84 -5.75 11.00
CA GLU A 252 7.90 -6.74 10.87
C GLU A 252 9.21 -6.07 10.47
N ALA A 253 10.29 -6.53 11.05
CA ALA A 253 11.63 -6.01 10.79
C ALA A 253 12.48 -7.04 10.03
N LYS A 254 13.29 -6.56 9.09
CA LYS A 254 14.38 -7.37 8.52
C LYS A 254 15.51 -7.43 9.52
N GLU A 255 15.94 -8.62 9.90
CA GLU A 255 16.88 -8.91 10.99
C GLU A 255 18.14 -8.00 11.02
N LYS A 256 18.82 -7.84 9.89
CA LYS A 256 20.02 -6.99 9.81
C LYS A 256 19.75 -5.50 10.08
N TYR A 257 18.62 -5.00 9.62
CA TYR A 257 18.27 -3.60 9.84
C TYR A 257 17.74 -3.39 11.26
N TYR A 258 17.00 -4.34 11.79
CA TYR A 258 16.56 -4.35 13.18
C TYR A 258 17.75 -4.30 14.14
N SER A 259 18.73 -5.20 13.99
CA SER A 259 19.93 -5.24 14.82
C SER A 259 20.72 -3.92 14.74
N TYR A 260 20.82 -3.33 13.56
CA TYR A 260 21.43 -2.01 13.38
C TYR A 260 20.69 -0.92 14.17
N LEU A 261 19.37 -0.86 14.09
CA LEU A 261 18.57 0.13 14.83
C LEU A 261 18.68 -0.08 16.36
N CYS A 262 18.65 -1.33 16.84
CA CYS A 262 18.85 -1.63 18.25
C CYS A 262 20.22 -1.15 18.76
N GLN A 263 21.28 -1.37 17.97
CA GLN A 263 22.62 -0.88 18.31
C GLN A 263 22.65 0.66 18.35
N TYR A 264 22.03 1.34 17.38
CA TYR A 264 21.94 2.80 17.35
C TYR A 264 21.20 3.35 18.58
N ILE A 265 20.04 2.75 18.92
CA ILE A 265 19.25 3.10 20.12
C ILE A 265 20.08 2.99 21.39
N TYR A 266 20.84 1.89 21.52
CA TYR A 266 21.73 1.66 22.68
C TYR A 266 22.86 2.70 22.76
N GLN A 267 23.50 3.02 21.63
CA GLN A 267 24.60 3.99 21.57
C GLN A 267 24.21 5.42 21.91
N HIS A 268 22.89 5.74 21.80
CA HIS A 268 22.36 7.09 22.05
C HIS A 268 21.44 7.18 23.28
N ASP A 269 21.46 6.16 24.17
CA ASP A 269 20.67 6.13 25.40
C ASP A 269 19.16 6.32 25.19
N LEU A 270 18.61 5.73 24.09
CA LEU A 270 17.20 5.84 23.73
C LEU A 270 16.35 4.61 24.11
N GLN A 271 16.87 3.66 24.90
CA GLN A 271 16.20 2.39 25.21
C GLN A 271 14.88 2.58 25.97
N ASN A 272 14.77 3.65 26.75
CA ASN A 272 13.56 4.00 27.50
C ASN A 272 12.56 4.86 26.68
N ILE A 273 12.95 5.25 25.47
CA ILE A 273 12.18 6.16 24.60
C ILE A 273 11.63 5.42 23.38
N VAL A 274 12.39 4.49 22.80
CA VAL A 274 12.05 3.78 21.56
C VAL A 274 11.73 2.32 21.84
N THR A 275 10.55 1.88 21.42
CA THR A 275 10.11 0.49 21.61
C THR A 275 9.69 -0.14 20.27
N PHE A 276 10.15 -1.36 19.99
CA PHE A 276 9.66 -2.19 18.90
C PHE A 276 8.48 -3.05 19.39
N LYS A 277 7.30 -2.82 18.85
CA LYS A 277 6.05 -3.52 19.24
C LYS A 277 5.76 -4.76 18.40
N GLY A 278 6.51 -4.97 17.30
CA GLY A 278 6.21 -6.04 16.36
C GLY A 278 4.98 -5.75 15.49
N TYR A 279 4.50 -6.78 14.80
CA TYR A 279 3.32 -6.69 13.96
C TYR A 279 2.02 -6.79 14.77
N SER A 280 1.02 -5.97 14.45
CA SER A 280 -0.32 -6.04 15.04
C SER A 280 -1.41 -5.97 13.95
N ASN A 281 -2.46 -6.77 14.13
CA ASN A 281 -3.68 -6.70 13.33
C ASN A 281 -4.72 -5.72 13.89
N ASN A 282 -4.50 -5.22 15.12
CA ASN A 282 -5.47 -4.41 15.85
C ASN A 282 -5.11 -2.92 15.88
N MET A 283 -4.60 -2.40 14.74
CA MET A 283 -4.20 -0.98 14.65
C MET A 283 -5.36 0.00 14.91
N PRO A 284 -6.62 -0.28 14.52
CA PRO A 284 -7.72 0.63 14.84
C PRO A 284 -7.92 0.92 16.33
N GLU A 285 -7.68 -0.06 17.21
CA GLU A 285 -7.76 0.11 18.66
C GLU A 285 -6.49 0.69 19.27
N ILE A 286 -5.35 0.44 18.64
CA ILE A 286 -4.04 0.87 19.11
C ILE A 286 -3.78 2.33 18.79
N LEU A 287 -4.04 2.75 17.54
CA LEU A 287 -3.68 4.09 17.06
C LEU A 287 -4.29 5.23 17.87
N PRO A 288 -5.57 5.18 18.31
CA PRO A 288 -6.15 6.26 19.08
C PRO A 288 -5.41 6.59 20.38
N THR A 289 -4.59 5.66 20.91
CA THR A 289 -3.81 5.90 22.15
C THR A 289 -2.58 6.81 21.94
N TYR A 290 -2.19 7.10 20.68
CA TYR A 290 -1.04 7.93 20.34
C TYR A 290 -1.45 9.36 19.97
N ASP A 291 -0.53 10.31 20.17
CA ASP A 291 -0.73 11.73 19.84
C ASP A 291 -0.30 12.04 18.41
N VAL A 292 0.76 11.37 17.95
CA VAL A 292 1.42 11.68 16.71
C VAL A 292 1.65 10.39 15.90
N GLY A 293 1.28 10.43 14.63
CA GLY A 293 1.64 9.39 13.67
C GLY A 293 2.70 9.91 12.69
N ILE A 294 3.82 9.19 12.53
CA ILE A 294 4.89 9.57 11.60
C ILE A 294 4.95 8.59 10.43
N ASN A 295 4.96 9.12 9.20
CA ASN A 295 5.33 8.36 8.00
C ASN A 295 6.54 9.03 7.34
N CYS A 296 7.73 8.47 7.60
CA CYS A 296 9.02 8.97 7.11
C CYS A 296 9.51 8.22 5.87
N SER A 297 8.63 7.65 5.06
CA SER A 297 8.99 6.94 3.85
C SER A 297 9.60 7.87 2.81
N LYS A 298 10.60 7.39 2.06
CA LYS A 298 11.20 8.13 0.94
C LYS A 298 10.15 8.51 -0.11
N SER A 299 9.22 7.63 -0.38
CA SER A 299 8.10 7.84 -1.30
C SER A 299 6.97 6.85 -0.95
N GLU A 300 5.74 7.29 -0.99
CA GLU A 300 4.56 6.47 -0.79
C GLU A 300 3.69 6.43 -2.04
N GLY A 301 3.20 5.24 -2.39
CA GLY A 301 2.21 5.10 -3.47
C GLY A 301 0.86 5.68 -3.08
N PHE A 302 0.43 5.49 -1.83
CA PHE A 302 -0.77 6.12 -1.27
C PHE A 302 -0.56 6.55 0.18
N GLY A 303 -0.01 5.67 1.04
CA GLY A 303 0.19 5.95 2.46
C GLY A 303 -1.00 5.51 3.31
N LEU A 304 -1.35 4.22 3.28
CA LEU A 304 -2.44 3.69 4.11
C LEU A 304 -2.23 3.97 5.60
N SER A 305 -1.00 3.83 6.12
CA SER A 305 -0.70 4.18 7.51
C SER A 305 -0.94 5.67 7.82
N THR A 306 -0.60 6.56 6.88
CA THR A 306 -0.92 7.99 6.99
C THR A 306 -2.42 8.20 7.13
N LEU A 307 -3.22 7.53 6.30
CA LEU A 307 -4.67 7.62 6.36
C LEU A 307 -5.23 6.99 7.65
N GLU A 308 -4.66 5.90 8.13
CA GLU A 308 -5.01 5.26 9.41
C GLU A 308 -4.74 6.22 10.60
N TYR A 309 -3.61 6.93 10.60
CA TYR A 309 -3.31 7.96 11.61
C TYR A 309 -4.32 9.11 11.57
N MET A 310 -4.64 9.62 10.36
CA MET A 310 -5.64 10.67 10.18
C MET A 310 -7.01 10.24 10.73
N ALA A 311 -7.45 9.04 10.38
CA ALA A 311 -8.73 8.49 10.82
C ALA A 311 -8.81 8.29 12.33
N SER A 312 -7.70 7.95 12.98
CA SER A 312 -7.59 7.80 14.43
C SER A 312 -7.41 9.11 15.20
N GLY A 313 -7.40 10.25 14.50
CA GLY A 313 -7.27 11.56 15.13
C GLY A 313 -5.87 11.88 15.64
N LEU A 314 -4.83 11.35 15.02
CA LEU A 314 -3.44 11.68 15.36
C LEU A 314 -3.00 12.97 14.63
N CYS A 315 -2.07 13.70 15.23
CA CYS A 315 -1.30 14.71 14.51
C CYS A 315 -0.30 14.00 13.58
N VAL A 316 -0.37 14.29 12.27
CA VAL A 316 0.31 13.49 11.28
C VAL A 316 1.53 14.22 10.72
N LEU A 317 2.72 13.61 10.84
CA LEU A 317 3.96 14.07 10.24
C LEU A 317 4.33 13.15 9.08
N VAL A 318 4.49 13.71 7.86
CA VAL A 318 4.82 12.89 6.69
C VAL A 318 5.88 13.56 5.82
N THR A 319 6.69 12.75 5.15
CA THR A 319 7.64 13.22 4.14
C THR A 319 6.93 13.77 2.91
N LYS A 320 7.56 14.72 2.22
CA LYS A 320 7.08 15.34 0.96
C LYS A 320 7.13 14.41 -0.25
N GLY A 321 7.23 13.09 -0.06
CA GLY A 321 7.42 12.09 -1.12
C GLY A 321 6.13 11.35 -1.53
N GLY A 322 5.90 11.21 -2.83
CA GLY A 322 4.78 10.45 -3.37
C GLY A 322 3.41 11.03 -3.00
N ALA A 323 2.46 10.17 -2.69
CA ALA A 323 1.08 10.56 -2.39
C ALA A 323 0.89 11.19 -0.99
N ASN A 324 1.89 11.23 -0.13
CA ASN A 324 1.77 11.88 1.18
C ASN A 324 1.27 13.32 1.08
N THR A 325 1.71 14.09 0.05
CA THR A 325 1.27 15.46 -0.19
C THR A 325 -0.14 15.58 -0.80
N GLU A 326 -0.73 14.47 -1.19
CA GLU A 326 -2.14 14.43 -1.59
C GLU A 326 -3.05 14.31 -0.35
N LEU A 327 -2.64 13.52 0.64
CA LEU A 327 -3.35 13.32 1.90
C LEU A 327 -3.14 14.50 2.88
N ILE A 328 -1.90 14.97 3.00
CA ILE A 328 -1.51 16.00 3.97
C ILE A 328 -1.20 17.32 3.26
N LYS A 329 -1.90 18.37 3.67
CA LYS A 329 -1.62 19.76 3.34
C LYS A 329 -0.94 20.40 4.53
N ASP A 330 0.31 20.83 4.32
CA ASP A 330 1.17 21.36 5.39
C ASP A 330 0.45 22.41 6.21
N ARG A 331 0.53 22.30 7.53
CA ARG A 331 -0.11 23.20 8.51
C ARG A 331 -1.64 23.32 8.42
N GLN A 332 -2.31 22.54 7.58
CA GLN A 332 -3.76 22.50 7.51
C GLN A 332 -4.32 21.28 8.24
N ASN A 333 -3.84 20.08 7.89
CA ASN A 333 -4.28 18.81 8.46
C ASN A 333 -3.12 17.86 8.82
N GLY A 334 -1.91 18.40 8.95
CA GLY A 334 -0.69 17.69 9.32
C GLY A 334 0.53 18.53 9.00
N LEU A 335 1.71 17.97 9.19
CA LEU A 335 2.97 18.66 8.99
C LEU A 335 3.85 17.87 7.99
N LEU A 336 4.50 18.61 7.09
CA LEU A 336 5.45 18.04 6.15
C LEU A 336 6.86 18.09 6.71
N ILE A 337 7.58 16.96 6.58
CA ILE A 337 8.98 16.80 6.95
C ILE A 337 9.83 16.48 5.72
N ASP A 338 11.12 16.75 5.79
CA ASP A 338 12.06 16.48 4.69
C ASP A 338 12.71 15.12 4.89
N TYR A 339 12.61 14.22 3.89
CA TYR A 339 13.32 12.95 3.91
C TYR A 339 14.83 13.18 3.88
N GLY A 340 15.59 12.42 4.69
CA GLY A 340 17.05 12.58 4.81
C GLY A 340 17.49 13.73 5.69
N LYS A 341 16.57 14.38 6.42
CA LYS A 341 16.84 15.48 7.35
C LYS A 341 16.22 15.23 8.72
N PRO A 342 16.87 14.49 9.62
CA PRO A 342 16.38 14.27 10.98
C PRO A 342 16.07 15.56 11.77
N SER A 343 16.82 16.63 11.51
CA SER A 343 16.56 17.94 12.11
C SER A 343 15.16 18.49 11.77
N SER A 344 14.68 18.28 10.55
CA SER A 344 13.33 18.68 10.16
C SER A 344 12.26 17.93 10.97
N ILE A 345 12.49 16.66 11.29
CA ILE A 345 11.58 15.86 12.13
C ILE A 345 11.62 16.38 13.58
N ALA A 346 12.82 16.60 14.13
CA ALA A 346 13.01 17.11 15.50
C ALA A 346 12.35 18.47 15.69
N GLU A 347 12.48 19.40 14.72
CA GLU A 347 11.82 20.70 14.74
C GLU A 347 10.29 20.57 14.80
N LYS A 348 9.71 19.65 14.01
CA LYS A 348 8.25 19.45 14.02
C LYS A 348 7.76 18.79 15.31
N ILE A 349 8.50 17.82 15.85
CA ILE A 349 8.21 17.23 17.17
C ILE A 349 8.23 18.33 18.26
N LYS A 350 9.27 19.16 18.29
CA LYS A 350 9.38 20.28 19.22
C LYS A 350 8.22 21.28 19.08
N GLU A 351 7.83 21.63 17.84
CA GLU A 351 6.74 22.53 17.53
C GLU A 351 5.42 22.03 18.15
N ILE A 352 5.05 20.78 17.92
CA ILE A 352 3.79 20.21 18.39
C ILE A 352 3.81 19.80 19.86
N TYR A 353 5.00 19.59 20.45
CA TYR A 353 5.18 19.36 21.88
C TYR A 353 4.81 20.61 22.68
N HIS A 354 5.30 21.78 22.27
CA HIS A 354 5.04 23.05 22.94
C HIS A 354 3.67 23.68 22.59
N ASN A 355 3.03 23.26 21.50
CA ASN A 355 1.78 23.84 21.06
C ASN A 355 0.67 22.79 20.96
N THR A 356 0.10 22.46 22.12
CA THR A 356 -1.00 21.47 22.20
C THR A 356 -2.24 21.92 21.44
N GLU A 357 -2.57 23.21 21.43
CA GLU A 357 -3.73 23.74 20.69
C GLU A 357 -3.57 23.51 19.18
N GLU A 358 -2.41 23.82 18.62
CA GLU A 358 -2.10 23.57 17.21
C GLU A 358 -2.11 22.08 16.90
N ARG A 359 -1.53 21.24 17.78
CA ARG A 359 -1.57 19.78 17.63
C ARG A 359 -3.00 19.28 17.55
N MET A 360 -3.88 19.69 18.47
CA MET A 360 -5.29 19.31 18.49
C MET A 360 -6.06 19.83 17.26
N ARG A 361 -5.73 21.02 16.78
CA ARG A 361 -6.31 21.58 15.55
C ARG A 361 -5.96 20.72 14.34
N LEU A 362 -4.69 20.34 14.21
CA LEU A 362 -4.22 19.45 13.11
C LEU A 362 -4.86 18.07 13.20
N GLN A 363 -5.00 17.50 14.38
CA GLN A 363 -5.67 16.22 14.63
C GLN A 363 -7.13 16.24 14.13
N ARG A 364 -7.91 17.23 14.52
CA ARG A 364 -9.31 17.39 14.06
C ARG A 364 -9.39 17.50 12.54
N ASN A 365 -8.55 18.34 11.95
CA ASN A 365 -8.55 18.55 10.50
C ASN A 365 -8.10 17.28 9.72
N ALA A 366 -7.15 16.52 10.27
CA ALA A 366 -6.73 15.25 9.72
C ALA A 366 -7.89 14.25 9.69
N HIS A 367 -8.57 14.09 10.83
CA HIS A 367 -9.72 13.21 10.95
C HIS A 367 -10.83 13.57 9.96
N GLU A 368 -11.23 14.84 9.89
CA GLU A 368 -12.24 15.28 8.92
C GLU A 368 -11.80 15.02 7.46
N THR A 369 -10.53 15.24 7.16
CA THR A 369 -9.98 14.98 5.82
C THR A 369 -9.99 13.49 5.46
N SER A 370 -9.76 12.61 6.43
CA SER A 370 -9.72 11.16 6.21
C SER A 370 -11.04 10.60 5.66
N LYS A 371 -12.17 11.21 5.99
CA LYS A 371 -13.51 10.79 5.54
C LYS A 371 -13.65 10.79 4.02
N LYS A 372 -12.88 11.61 3.31
CA LYS A 372 -12.83 11.66 1.83
C LYS A 372 -12.21 10.40 1.20
N TYR A 373 -11.51 9.60 1.99
CA TYR A 373 -10.80 8.39 1.57
C TYR A 373 -11.41 7.14 2.22
N SER A 374 -12.74 7.13 2.38
CA SER A 374 -13.45 5.95 2.82
C SER A 374 -13.36 4.84 1.76
N ILE A 375 -13.20 3.60 2.22
CA ILE A 375 -13.25 2.42 1.34
C ILE A 375 -14.57 2.35 0.54
N LYS A 376 -15.68 2.85 1.08
CA LYS A 376 -16.97 2.90 0.41
C LYS A 376 -16.90 3.73 -0.89
N ILE A 377 -16.15 4.83 -0.89
CA ILE A 377 -15.92 5.68 -2.09
C ILE A 377 -15.08 4.91 -3.11
N CYS A 378 -13.96 4.33 -2.69
CA CYS A 378 -13.09 3.52 -3.55
C CYS A 378 -13.86 2.39 -4.25
N VAL A 379 -14.62 1.63 -3.48
CA VAL A 379 -15.43 0.50 -3.97
C VAL A 379 -16.50 0.98 -4.97
N GLN A 380 -17.17 2.09 -4.68
CA GLN A 380 -18.18 2.65 -5.57
C GLN A 380 -17.58 3.11 -6.91
N GLU A 381 -16.41 3.71 -6.90
CA GLU A 381 -15.70 4.12 -8.12
C GLU A 381 -15.27 2.91 -8.97
N ILE A 382 -14.77 1.84 -8.34
CA ILE A 382 -14.45 0.58 -9.02
C ILE A 382 -15.70 -0.05 -9.62
N TYR A 383 -16.80 -0.10 -8.87
CA TYR A 383 -18.09 -0.59 -9.39
C TYR A 383 -18.58 0.19 -10.59
N ASN A 384 -18.51 1.52 -10.54
CA ASN A 384 -18.89 2.39 -11.63
C ASN A 384 -18.03 2.13 -12.88
N MET A 385 -16.72 1.88 -12.69
CA MET A 385 -15.82 1.50 -13.79
C MET A 385 -16.23 0.14 -14.38
N TYR A 386 -16.46 -0.89 -13.58
CA TYR A 386 -16.92 -2.19 -14.07
C TYR A 386 -18.23 -2.06 -14.86
N SER A 387 -19.20 -1.34 -14.31
CA SER A 387 -20.49 -1.12 -14.95
C SER A 387 -20.42 -0.39 -16.28
N LYS A 388 -19.42 0.51 -16.47
CA LYS A 388 -19.18 1.21 -17.74
C LYS A 388 -18.48 0.33 -18.78
N ILE A 389 -17.66 -0.60 -18.34
CA ILE A 389 -16.88 -1.49 -19.24
C ILE A 389 -17.77 -2.60 -19.81
N VAL A 390 -18.74 -3.09 -19.03
CA VAL A 390 -19.60 -4.23 -19.42
C VAL A 390 -20.82 -3.78 -20.22
N ARG A 391 -21.15 -2.49 -20.20
CA ARG A 391 -22.22 -1.90 -21.06
C ARG A 391 -21.74 -1.74 -22.49
#